data_9221bba29a437b05f24fdb68d855da29
#
_entry.id   9221bba29a437b05f24fdb68d855da29
#
_cell.length_a   1.000
_cell.length_b   1.000
_cell.length_c   1.000
_cell.angle_alpha   90.00
_cell.angle_beta   90.00
_cell.angle_gamma   90.00
#
_symmetry.space_group_name_H-M   'P 1'
#
loop_
_entity.id
_entity.type
_entity.pdbx_description
1 polymer ?
#
loop_
_entity_poly.entity_id
_entity_poly.type
_entity_poly.pdbx_seq_one_letter_code
_entity_poly.pdbx_strand_id
1 'polypeptide(L)'
;MTDAPILVTGGAGFIGSNLIDALLAQGHQVRVLDDLSTGKRSNLPDDSRLQFIEGSVADASLVERAVDGCRAVVHLAAVASVQASVDDPVGTHQSNFIGTLNVCEAMRRAGVRRVLFASSAAVYGNNGDGGAVDEDTPKAPLTPYAADKLASEHYLEFYRRRHGLEPAIFRFFNIYGPRQDPSSPYSGVISIFTERAQKGLPISVFGDGEQTRDFFYVADLVSILQQALDVPVVEEGAVNVGLNHATSLNQLLADIGAVSGGLPPVKHLPARLGDIRHSCANNARLLQRYRMPPATEMREGLARLLSS
;
A
#
# COMPACT_ATOMS: atom_id res chain seq x y z
N MET A 1 18.37 21.32 1.94
CA MET A 1 17.07 20.61 1.99
C MET A 1 16.02 21.68 2.24
N THR A 2 14.91 21.71 1.51
CA THR A 2 13.83 22.64 1.76
C THR A 2 13.17 22.25 3.07
N ASP A 3 12.96 23.22 3.98
CA ASP A 3 12.32 23.03 5.31
C ASP A 3 10.83 22.67 5.21
N ALA A 4 10.28 22.65 3.99
CA ALA A 4 8.88 22.40 3.72
C ALA A 4 8.52 20.91 3.97
N PRO A 5 7.40 20.66 4.68
CA PRO A 5 7.02 19.31 5.08
C PRO A 5 6.60 18.41 3.88
N ILE A 6 6.67 17.11 4.10
CA ILE A 6 6.04 16.10 3.25
C ILE A 6 4.72 15.73 3.90
N LEU A 7 3.62 15.86 3.17
CA LEU A 7 2.32 15.36 3.64
C LEU A 7 2.21 13.85 3.37
N VAL A 8 1.87 13.08 4.41
CA VAL A 8 1.53 11.68 4.30
C VAL A 8 0.06 11.50 4.71
N THR A 9 -0.83 11.25 3.75
CA THR A 9 -2.22 10.88 4.06
C THR A 9 -2.29 9.38 4.35
N GLY A 10 -3.11 8.97 5.31
CA GLY A 10 -3.08 7.57 5.80
C GLY A 10 -1.79 7.26 6.57
N GLY A 11 -1.16 8.29 7.17
CA GLY A 11 0.14 8.16 7.81
C GLY A 11 0.14 7.37 9.12
N ALA A 12 -0.99 7.27 9.81
CA ALA A 12 -1.14 6.46 11.01
C ALA A 12 -1.39 4.96 10.72
N GLY A 13 -1.56 4.61 9.43
CA GLY A 13 -1.71 3.24 8.96
C GLY A 13 -0.39 2.47 8.87
N PHE A 14 -0.48 1.24 8.37
CA PHE A 14 0.65 0.31 8.22
C PHE A 14 1.81 0.89 7.41
N ILE A 15 1.61 1.16 6.11
CA ILE A 15 2.68 1.64 5.23
C ILE A 15 3.11 3.05 5.61
N GLY A 16 2.13 3.92 5.91
CA GLY A 16 2.38 5.32 6.24
C GLY A 16 3.28 5.51 7.45
N SER A 17 3.04 4.78 8.53
CA SER A 17 3.84 4.89 9.74
C SER A 17 5.28 4.39 9.58
N ASN A 18 5.50 3.32 8.79
CA ASN A 18 6.84 2.87 8.45
C ASN A 18 7.59 3.91 7.58
N LEU A 19 6.90 4.56 6.64
CA LEU A 19 7.49 5.63 5.84
C LEU A 19 7.83 6.86 6.69
N ILE A 20 6.96 7.24 7.64
CA ILE A 20 7.18 8.39 8.52
C ILE A 20 8.43 8.22 9.36
N ASP A 21 8.64 7.03 9.96
CA ASP A 21 9.86 6.75 10.72
C ASP A 21 11.10 6.98 9.85
N ALA A 22 11.09 6.49 8.62
CA ALA A 22 12.22 6.63 7.71
C ALA A 22 12.44 8.09 7.25
N LEU A 23 11.37 8.87 7.01
CA LEU A 23 11.46 10.29 6.66
C LEU A 23 12.01 11.12 7.84
N LEU A 24 11.54 10.87 9.05
CA LEU A 24 12.04 11.54 10.25
C LEU A 24 13.50 11.18 10.52
N ALA A 25 13.92 9.92 10.30
CA ALA A 25 15.32 9.50 10.42
C ALA A 25 16.24 10.22 9.43
N GLN A 26 15.71 10.63 8.26
CA GLN A 26 16.43 11.47 7.28
C GLN A 26 16.38 12.97 7.59
N GLY A 27 15.70 13.38 8.66
CA GLY A 27 15.63 14.77 9.08
C GLY A 27 14.51 15.58 8.40
N HIS A 28 13.57 14.95 7.72
CA HIS A 28 12.43 15.65 7.09
C HIS A 28 11.41 16.14 8.11
N GLN A 29 10.75 17.23 7.79
CA GLN A 29 9.49 17.64 8.40
C GLN A 29 8.37 16.82 7.78
N VAL A 30 7.48 16.25 8.59
CA VAL A 30 6.38 15.40 8.13
C VAL A 30 5.05 15.95 8.65
N ARG A 31 4.07 16.06 7.77
CA ARG A 31 2.68 16.31 8.14
C ARG A 31 1.86 15.05 7.85
N VAL A 32 0.99 14.70 8.75
CA VAL A 32 0.13 13.51 8.64
C VAL A 32 -1.32 13.95 8.61
N LEU A 33 -2.09 13.42 7.66
CA LEU A 33 -3.56 13.51 7.65
C LEU A 33 -4.11 12.09 7.72
N ASP A 34 -4.84 11.75 8.78
CA ASP A 34 -5.40 10.41 9.01
C ASP A 34 -6.68 10.52 9.85
N ASP A 35 -7.73 9.82 9.51
CA ASP A 35 -8.99 9.81 10.25
C ASP A 35 -9.06 8.71 11.33
N LEU A 36 -7.98 7.95 11.47
CA LEU A 36 -7.84 6.85 12.43
C LEU A 36 -8.89 5.74 12.27
N SER A 37 -9.55 5.65 11.11
CA SER A 37 -10.54 4.61 10.82
C SER A 37 -9.93 3.20 10.84
N THR A 38 -8.67 3.08 10.42
CA THR A 38 -7.87 1.84 10.49
C THR A 38 -6.47 2.10 11.06
N GLY A 39 -5.97 3.32 10.90
CA GLY A 39 -4.72 3.78 11.48
C GLY A 39 -4.79 3.89 13.01
N LYS A 40 -3.64 3.88 13.67
CA LYS A 40 -3.54 4.03 15.12
C LYS A 40 -2.62 5.21 15.45
N ARG A 41 -3.07 6.15 16.30
CA ARG A 41 -2.23 7.27 16.74
C ARG A 41 -0.91 6.77 17.39
N SER A 42 -0.95 5.60 18.04
CA SER A 42 0.22 4.94 18.62
C SER A 42 1.28 4.47 17.62
N ASN A 43 0.96 4.39 16.34
CA ASN A 43 1.94 4.07 15.29
C ASN A 43 2.85 5.27 14.95
N LEU A 44 2.48 6.47 15.40
CA LEU A 44 3.22 7.70 15.11
C LEU A 44 4.12 8.07 16.29
N PRO A 45 5.43 8.36 16.02
CA PRO A 45 6.35 8.75 17.06
C PRO A 45 6.01 10.14 17.65
N ASP A 46 6.48 10.38 18.87
CA ASP A 46 6.50 11.72 19.47
C ASP A 46 7.78 12.44 19.01
N ASP A 47 7.67 13.20 17.91
CA ASP A 47 8.77 13.93 17.29
C ASP A 47 8.31 15.34 16.93
N SER A 48 9.07 16.35 17.31
CA SER A 48 8.74 17.77 17.06
C SER A 48 8.65 18.13 15.57
N ARG A 49 9.19 17.31 14.69
CA ARG A 49 9.12 17.45 13.23
C ARG A 49 7.88 16.82 12.62
N LEU A 50 7.04 16.13 13.44
CA LEU A 50 5.81 15.51 12.99
C LEU A 50 4.61 16.36 13.41
N GLN A 51 3.83 16.82 12.44
CA GLN A 51 2.53 17.46 12.64
C GLN A 51 1.41 16.48 12.31
N PHE A 52 0.56 16.16 13.27
CA PHE A 52 -0.61 15.31 13.06
C PHE A 52 -1.89 16.15 12.92
N ILE A 53 -2.67 15.85 11.88
CA ILE A 53 -4.00 16.40 11.61
C ILE A 53 -4.96 15.23 11.56
N GLU A 54 -5.91 15.18 12.49
CA GLU A 54 -6.96 14.17 12.49
C GLU A 54 -8.10 14.58 11.56
N GLY A 55 -8.44 13.70 10.62
CA GLY A 55 -9.58 13.86 9.72
C GLY A 55 -9.43 13.15 8.40
N SER A 56 -10.51 13.19 7.62
CA SER A 56 -10.66 12.42 6.38
C SER A 56 -10.19 13.20 5.16
N VAL A 57 -9.61 12.49 4.19
CA VAL A 57 -9.32 13.04 2.85
C VAL A 57 -10.58 13.37 2.05
N ALA A 58 -11.76 12.91 2.48
CA ALA A 58 -13.04 13.29 1.90
C ALA A 58 -13.43 14.75 2.24
N ASP A 59 -12.84 15.36 3.28
CA ASP A 59 -13.02 16.79 3.60
C ASP A 59 -12.04 17.64 2.79
N ALA A 60 -12.55 18.23 1.70
CA ALA A 60 -11.74 19.06 0.80
C ALA A 60 -11.07 20.24 1.52
N SER A 61 -11.75 20.88 2.48
CA SER A 61 -11.21 22.03 3.19
C SER A 61 -10.06 21.65 4.12
N LEU A 62 -10.16 20.49 4.73
CA LEU A 62 -9.10 19.92 5.57
C LEU A 62 -7.88 19.52 4.72
N VAL A 63 -8.12 18.91 3.57
CA VAL A 63 -7.05 18.54 2.63
C VAL A 63 -6.32 19.78 2.11
N GLU A 64 -7.02 20.87 1.78
CA GLU A 64 -6.39 22.15 1.39
C GLU A 64 -5.44 22.66 2.48
N ARG A 65 -5.88 22.69 3.74
CA ARG A 65 -5.01 23.10 4.87
C ARG A 65 -3.84 22.14 5.08
N ALA A 66 -4.07 20.82 4.86
CA ALA A 66 -3.02 19.83 5.04
C ALA A 66 -1.93 19.91 3.95
N VAL A 67 -2.28 20.24 2.72
CA VAL A 67 -1.36 20.35 1.57
C VAL A 67 -0.59 21.67 1.59
N ASP A 68 -1.17 22.73 2.15
CA ASP A 68 -0.58 24.08 2.09
C ASP A 68 0.84 24.11 2.67
N GLY A 69 1.77 24.70 1.91
CA GLY A 69 3.18 24.80 2.26
C GLY A 69 3.98 23.48 2.20
N CYS A 70 3.39 22.37 1.77
CA CYS A 70 4.13 21.10 1.59
C CYS A 70 4.97 21.11 0.31
N ARG A 71 6.09 20.35 0.30
CA ARG A 71 6.89 20.13 -0.91
C ARG A 71 6.41 18.95 -1.75
N ALA A 72 5.76 17.98 -1.13
CA ALA A 72 5.27 16.76 -1.76
C ALA A 72 4.14 16.14 -0.94
N VAL A 73 3.36 15.27 -1.59
CA VAL A 73 2.31 14.46 -0.96
C VAL A 73 2.57 12.98 -1.20
N VAL A 74 2.51 12.17 -0.15
CA VAL A 74 2.42 10.70 -0.26
C VAL A 74 0.99 10.31 0.11
N HIS A 75 0.21 9.93 -0.90
CA HIS A 75 -1.21 9.64 -0.75
C HIS A 75 -1.45 8.15 -0.56
N LEU A 76 -1.56 7.73 0.71
CA LEU A 76 -1.81 6.35 1.13
C LEU A 76 -3.21 6.16 1.73
N ALA A 77 -3.90 7.24 2.10
CA ALA A 77 -5.25 7.18 2.67
C ALA A 77 -6.21 6.48 1.71
N ALA A 78 -6.84 5.42 2.18
CA ALA A 78 -7.83 4.66 1.42
C ALA A 78 -8.56 3.67 2.35
N VAL A 79 -9.79 3.32 2.01
CA VAL A 79 -10.40 2.06 2.43
C VAL A 79 -9.72 0.97 1.61
N ALA A 80 -8.70 0.32 2.17
CA ALA A 80 -7.82 -0.62 1.45
C ALA A 80 -8.40 -2.03 1.32
N SER A 81 -9.52 -2.30 1.98
CA SER A 81 -10.19 -3.59 1.94
C SER A 81 -11.08 -3.75 0.72
N VAL A 82 -10.78 -4.77 -0.09
CA VAL A 82 -11.62 -5.17 -1.23
C VAL A 82 -13.04 -5.51 -0.77
N GLN A 83 -13.20 -6.29 0.31
CA GLN A 83 -14.50 -6.70 0.81
C GLN A 83 -15.28 -5.50 1.39
N ALA A 84 -14.64 -4.64 2.18
CA ALA A 84 -15.30 -3.44 2.71
C ALA A 84 -15.85 -2.56 1.57
N SER A 85 -15.16 -2.50 0.42
CA SER A 85 -15.64 -1.76 -0.75
C SER A 85 -16.89 -2.37 -1.39
N VAL A 86 -17.09 -3.68 -1.24
CA VAL A 86 -18.31 -4.37 -1.69
C VAL A 86 -19.45 -4.11 -0.71
N ASP A 87 -19.14 -4.10 0.60
CA ASP A 87 -20.13 -3.90 1.66
C ASP A 87 -20.61 -2.44 1.72
N ASP A 88 -19.70 -1.46 1.52
CA ASP A 88 -19.99 -0.02 1.43
C ASP A 88 -19.27 0.63 0.24
N PRO A 89 -19.82 0.52 -0.97
CA PRO A 89 -19.21 1.10 -2.16
C PRO A 89 -19.23 2.64 -2.17
N VAL A 90 -20.24 3.27 -1.55
CA VAL A 90 -20.38 4.73 -1.52
C VAL A 90 -19.34 5.35 -0.58
N GLY A 91 -19.22 4.87 0.65
CA GLY A 91 -18.22 5.34 1.60
C GLY A 91 -16.80 5.08 1.09
N THR A 92 -16.57 3.92 0.45
CA THR A 92 -15.29 3.63 -0.21
C THR A 92 -14.98 4.65 -1.30
N HIS A 93 -15.93 4.96 -2.18
CA HIS A 93 -15.76 5.93 -3.27
C HIS A 93 -15.45 7.34 -2.72
N GLN A 94 -16.11 7.77 -1.65
CA GLN A 94 -15.84 9.05 -1.00
C GLN A 94 -14.38 9.14 -0.50
N SER A 95 -13.89 8.10 0.13
CA SER A 95 -12.51 8.07 0.65
C SER A 95 -11.48 7.88 -0.47
N ASN A 96 -11.69 6.92 -1.37
CA ASN A 96 -10.67 6.47 -2.31
C ASN A 96 -10.58 7.38 -3.54
N PHE A 97 -11.70 7.69 -4.18
CA PHE A 97 -11.70 8.47 -5.41
C PHE A 97 -11.89 9.97 -5.13
N ILE A 98 -12.94 10.36 -4.41
CA ILE A 98 -13.15 11.79 -4.09
C ILE A 98 -12.01 12.32 -3.23
N GLY A 99 -11.52 11.53 -2.25
CA GLY A 99 -10.34 11.89 -1.47
C GLY A 99 -9.11 12.15 -2.35
N THR A 100 -8.86 11.32 -3.36
CA THR A 100 -7.77 11.53 -4.33
C THR A 100 -7.98 12.81 -5.14
N LEU A 101 -9.21 13.10 -5.59
CA LEU A 101 -9.51 14.36 -6.29
C LEU A 101 -9.28 15.58 -5.40
N ASN A 102 -9.68 15.52 -4.13
CA ASN A 102 -9.44 16.59 -3.17
C ASN A 102 -7.93 16.87 -3.02
N VAL A 103 -7.12 15.81 -2.93
CA VAL A 103 -5.65 15.94 -2.89
C VAL A 103 -5.12 16.60 -4.17
N CYS A 104 -5.54 16.14 -5.34
CA CYS A 104 -5.12 16.73 -6.63
C CYS A 104 -5.48 18.22 -6.73
N GLU A 105 -6.71 18.61 -6.35
CA GLU A 105 -7.17 19.99 -6.39
C GLU A 105 -6.44 20.88 -5.39
N ALA A 106 -6.22 20.40 -4.16
CA ALA A 106 -5.46 21.10 -3.15
C ALA A 106 -4.01 21.34 -3.62
N MET A 107 -3.37 20.30 -4.17
CA MET A 107 -2.01 20.41 -4.71
C MET A 107 -1.92 21.40 -5.86
N ARG A 108 -2.89 21.36 -6.81
CA ARG A 108 -2.97 22.30 -7.93
C ARG A 108 -3.06 23.75 -7.43
N ARG A 109 -3.90 24.02 -6.43
CA ARG A 109 -4.09 25.37 -5.85
C ARG A 109 -2.87 25.83 -5.07
N ALA A 110 -2.23 24.95 -4.32
CA ALA A 110 -1.04 25.26 -3.53
C ALA A 110 0.27 25.27 -4.34
N GLY A 111 0.25 24.88 -5.61
CA GLY A 111 1.45 24.78 -6.46
C GLY A 111 2.37 23.60 -6.08
N VAL A 112 1.88 22.64 -5.30
CA VAL A 112 2.61 21.40 -4.95
C VAL A 112 2.51 20.43 -6.12
N ARG A 113 3.64 19.94 -6.63
CA ARG A 113 3.64 19.15 -7.88
C ARG A 113 3.82 17.66 -7.62
N ARG A 114 4.73 17.28 -6.72
CA ARG A 114 5.12 15.89 -6.48
C ARG A 114 4.09 15.15 -5.65
N VAL A 115 3.51 14.07 -6.23
CA VAL A 115 2.61 13.16 -5.52
C VAL A 115 3.00 11.70 -5.75
N LEU A 116 3.14 10.93 -4.67
CA LEU A 116 3.27 9.49 -4.70
C LEU A 116 1.90 8.88 -4.39
N PHE A 117 1.40 8.02 -5.25
CA PHE A 117 0.07 7.43 -5.12
C PHE A 117 0.12 5.91 -4.97
N ALA A 118 -0.51 5.42 -3.90
CA ALA A 118 -0.72 3.99 -3.67
C ALA A 118 -1.90 3.48 -4.51
N SER A 119 -1.61 2.95 -5.69
CA SER A 119 -2.52 2.12 -6.46
C SER A 119 -2.40 0.65 -6.04
N SER A 120 -3.01 -0.27 -6.76
CA SER A 120 -3.11 -1.67 -6.37
C SER A 120 -3.05 -2.62 -7.57
N ALA A 121 -2.50 -3.81 -7.38
CA ALA A 121 -2.60 -4.91 -8.32
C ALA A 121 -4.06 -5.34 -8.60
N ALA A 122 -5.00 -4.99 -7.74
CA ALA A 122 -6.43 -5.26 -7.93
C ALA A 122 -7.01 -4.64 -9.22
N VAL A 123 -6.36 -3.62 -9.80
CA VAL A 123 -6.76 -3.00 -11.07
C VAL A 123 -6.72 -3.98 -12.25
N TYR A 124 -5.90 -5.03 -12.16
CA TYR A 124 -5.79 -6.05 -13.20
C TYR A 124 -6.94 -7.04 -13.19
N GLY A 125 -7.63 -7.23 -12.06
CA GLY A 125 -8.63 -8.28 -11.90
C GLY A 125 -8.03 -9.66 -12.09
N ASN A 126 -8.68 -10.48 -12.94
CA ASN A 126 -8.24 -11.84 -13.26
C ASN A 126 -7.39 -11.92 -14.55
N ASN A 127 -6.86 -10.81 -15.04
CA ASN A 127 -6.09 -10.74 -16.29
C ASN A 127 -4.64 -11.24 -16.13
N GLY A 128 -4.44 -12.35 -15.48
CA GLY A 128 -3.16 -13.02 -15.46
C GLY A 128 -3.40 -14.50 -15.73
N ASP A 129 -3.02 -15.01 -16.89
CA ASP A 129 -3.10 -16.42 -17.27
C ASP A 129 -2.14 -17.31 -16.45
N GLY A 130 -1.99 -16.99 -15.15
CA GLY A 130 -1.05 -17.65 -14.23
C GLY A 130 0.39 -17.14 -14.33
N GLY A 131 0.68 -16.19 -15.24
CA GLY A 131 1.99 -15.54 -15.37
C GLY A 131 2.10 -14.24 -14.57
N ALA A 132 3.29 -13.64 -14.57
CA ALA A 132 3.52 -12.32 -14.02
C ALA A 132 2.88 -11.24 -14.93
N VAL A 133 2.10 -10.32 -14.34
CA VAL A 133 1.45 -9.23 -15.07
C VAL A 133 2.37 -8.00 -15.11
N ASP A 134 2.49 -7.39 -16.26
CA ASP A 134 3.16 -6.10 -16.46
C ASP A 134 2.16 -4.93 -16.41
N GLU A 135 2.67 -3.71 -16.48
CA GLU A 135 1.84 -2.52 -16.40
C GLU A 135 1.00 -2.28 -17.66
N ASP A 136 1.28 -2.96 -18.76
CA ASP A 136 0.54 -2.86 -20.01
C ASP A 136 -0.58 -3.92 -20.11
N THR A 137 -0.55 -4.93 -19.26
CA THR A 137 -1.63 -5.91 -19.11
C THR A 137 -3.00 -5.20 -18.97
N PRO A 138 -4.04 -5.60 -19.72
CA PRO A 138 -5.36 -4.99 -19.66
C PRO A 138 -5.92 -4.94 -18.25
N LYS A 139 -6.53 -3.81 -17.87
CA LYS A 139 -7.14 -3.59 -16.56
C LYS A 139 -8.60 -4.03 -16.59
N ALA A 140 -9.00 -4.83 -15.61
CA ALA A 140 -10.35 -5.34 -15.47
C ALA A 140 -10.76 -5.37 -13.98
N PRO A 141 -10.94 -4.17 -13.36
CA PRO A 141 -11.27 -4.08 -11.95
C PRO A 141 -12.56 -4.82 -11.63
N LEU A 142 -12.55 -5.69 -10.61
CA LEU A 142 -13.68 -6.53 -10.23
C LEU A 142 -14.46 -5.99 -9.03
N THR A 143 -13.98 -4.92 -8.39
CA THR A 143 -14.55 -4.38 -7.15
C THR A 143 -14.55 -2.86 -7.17
N PRO A 144 -15.39 -2.20 -6.35
CA PRO A 144 -15.39 -0.74 -6.21
C PRO A 144 -14.00 -0.20 -5.83
N TYR A 145 -13.30 -0.84 -4.90
CA TYR A 145 -11.92 -0.50 -4.55
C TYR A 145 -10.99 -0.46 -5.77
N ALA A 146 -11.00 -1.51 -6.59
CA ALA A 146 -10.15 -1.61 -7.76
C ALA A 146 -10.53 -0.58 -8.84
N ALA A 147 -11.83 -0.34 -9.03
CA ALA A 147 -12.35 0.67 -9.95
C ALA A 147 -11.92 2.09 -9.54
N ASP A 148 -12.03 2.41 -8.25
CA ASP A 148 -11.61 3.71 -7.71
C ASP A 148 -10.10 3.92 -7.84
N LYS A 149 -9.28 2.90 -7.59
CA LYS A 149 -7.83 2.98 -7.79
C LYS A 149 -7.48 3.24 -9.25
N LEU A 150 -8.11 2.52 -10.19
CA LEU A 150 -7.89 2.73 -11.63
C LEU A 150 -8.36 4.12 -12.08
N ALA A 151 -9.54 4.55 -11.64
CA ALA A 151 -10.04 5.90 -11.92
C ALA A 151 -9.07 6.97 -11.42
N SER A 152 -8.54 6.81 -10.19
CA SER A 152 -7.56 7.71 -9.61
C SER A 152 -6.26 7.78 -10.42
N GLU A 153 -5.76 6.65 -10.96
CA GLU A 153 -4.61 6.65 -11.88
C GLU A 153 -4.87 7.53 -13.10
N HIS A 154 -6.05 7.37 -13.74
CA HIS A 154 -6.40 8.17 -14.92
C HIS A 154 -6.51 9.67 -14.61
N TYR A 155 -7.06 10.03 -13.45
CA TYR A 155 -7.15 11.44 -13.04
C TYR A 155 -5.77 12.02 -12.71
N LEU A 156 -4.91 11.29 -12.02
CA LEU A 156 -3.53 11.72 -11.76
C LEU A 156 -2.76 11.99 -13.06
N GLU A 157 -2.91 11.13 -14.08
CA GLU A 157 -2.31 11.37 -15.39
C GLU A 157 -2.97 12.55 -16.16
N PHE A 158 -4.28 12.79 -15.97
CA PHE A 158 -4.92 14.01 -16.45
C PHE A 158 -4.30 15.25 -15.77
N TYR A 159 -4.12 15.25 -14.45
CA TYR A 159 -3.51 16.35 -13.70
C TYR A 159 -2.04 16.55 -14.09
N ARG A 160 -1.29 15.49 -14.39
CA ARG A 160 0.05 15.58 -14.98
C ARG A 160 0.02 16.42 -16.24
N ARG A 161 -0.77 16.01 -17.22
CA ARG A 161 -0.80 16.61 -18.56
C ARG A 161 -1.37 18.02 -18.56
N ARG A 162 -2.38 18.28 -17.74
CA ARG A 162 -3.12 19.55 -17.74
C ARG A 162 -2.62 20.57 -16.74
N HIS A 163 -2.13 20.13 -15.60
CA HIS A 163 -1.81 21.00 -14.48
C HIS A 163 -0.36 20.88 -14.00
N GLY A 164 0.44 20.02 -14.62
CA GLY A 164 1.86 19.88 -14.32
C GLY A 164 2.15 19.20 -12.98
N LEU A 165 1.21 18.40 -12.44
CA LEU A 165 1.52 17.51 -11.33
C LEU A 165 2.54 16.45 -11.79
N GLU A 166 3.27 15.89 -10.83
CA GLU A 166 4.29 14.87 -11.04
C GLU A 166 3.92 13.59 -10.27
N PRO A 167 2.85 12.87 -10.68
CA PRO A 167 2.43 11.67 -10.00
C PRO A 167 3.39 10.50 -10.27
N ALA A 168 3.91 9.89 -9.18
CA ALA A 168 4.52 8.58 -9.19
C ALA A 168 3.47 7.57 -8.70
N ILE A 169 3.02 6.70 -9.59
CA ILE A 169 1.92 5.77 -9.35
C ILE A 169 2.47 4.38 -9.12
N PHE A 170 2.15 3.78 -7.98
CA PHE A 170 2.65 2.47 -7.56
C PHE A 170 1.50 1.48 -7.41
N ARG A 171 1.45 0.42 -8.22
CA ARG A 171 0.52 -0.69 -8.07
C ARG A 171 1.10 -1.70 -7.09
N PHE A 172 0.70 -1.59 -5.83
CA PHE A 172 1.17 -2.49 -4.79
C PHE A 172 0.58 -3.89 -4.98
N PHE A 173 1.45 -4.90 -4.93
CA PHE A 173 1.09 -6.28 -4.74
C PHE A 173 0.93 -6.56 -3.24
N ASN A 174 1.32 -7.72 -2.73
CA ASN A 174 1.09 -8.04 -1.32
C ASN A 174 2.17 -7.46 -0.40
N ILE A 175 2.03 -6.19 -0.04
CA ILE A 175 2.95 -5.57 0.94
C ILE A 175 2.70 -6.16 2.32
N TYR A 176 3.78 -6.47 3.05
CA TYR A 176 3.71 -7.02 4.41
C TYR A 176 4.79 -6.46 5.32
N GLY A 177 4.57 -6.52 6.63
CA GLY A 177 5.56 -6.10 7.63
C GLY A 177 4.95 -5.59 8.93
N PRO A 178 5.77 -5.03 9.83
CA PRO A 178 5.36 -4.50 11.13
C PRO A 178 4.23 -3.47 11.04
N ARG A 179 3.35 -3.45 12.03
CA ARG A 179 2.16 -2.59 12.15
C ARG A 179 1.04 -2.90 11.14
N GLN A 180 1.13 -4.00 10.37
CA GLN A 180 -0.01 -4.48 9.60
C GLN A 180 -1.01 -5.10 10.56
N ASP A 181 -2.24 -4.54 10.63
CA ASP A 181 -3.26 -4.97 11.58
C ASP A 181 -3.84 -6.35 11.18
N PRO A 182 -3.62 -7.41 11.98
CA PRO A 182 -4.17 -8.73 11.70
C PRO A 182 -5.64 -8.87 12.11
N SER A 183 -6.15 -7.96 12.95
CA SER A 183 -7.49 -8.07 13.57
C SER A 183 -8.62 -7.73 12.59
N SER A 184 -8.33 -7.02 11.51
CA SER A 184 -9.32 -6.74 10.48
C SER A 184 -9.71 -8.02 9.76
N PRO A 185 -11.01 -8.30 9.56
CA PRO A 185 -11.47 -9.44 8.76
C PRO A 185 -11.00 -9.36 7.30
N TYR A 186 -10.45 -8.23 6.92
CA TYR A 186 -9.94 -7.91 5.59
C TYR A 186 -8.41 -7.87 5.49
N SER A 187 -7.72 -8.26 6.57
CA SER A 187 -6.25 -8.27 6.61
C SER A 187 -5.66 -9.24 5.59
N GLY A 188 -4.47 -8.92 5.12
CA GLY A 188 -3.72 -9.79 4.20
C GLY A 188 -3.44 -11.16 4.84
N VAL A 189 -3.38 -12.20 4.01
CA VAL A 189 -3.20 -13.59 4.46
C VAL A 189 -1.99 -13.76 5.39
N ILE A 190 -0.91 -13.02 5.14
CA ILE A 190 0.33 -13.12 5.92
C ILE A 190 0.14 -12.65 7.37
N SER A 191 -0.54 -11.52 7.60
CA SER A 191 -0.79 -11.01 8.95
C SER A 191 -1.74 -11.90 9.74
N ILE A 192 -2.77 -12.46 9.07
CA ILE A 192 -3.69 -13.42 9.70
C ILE A 192 -2.96 -14.70 10.11
N PHE A 193 -2.13 -15.25 9.22
CA PHE A 193 -1.42 -16.50 9.50
C PHE A 193 -0.37 -16.33 10.58
N THR A 194 0.38 -15.24 10.58
CA THR A 194 1.39 -14.93 11.59
C THR A 194 0.75 -14.71 12.96
N GLU A 195 -0.33 -13.93 13.05
CA GLU A 195 -1.06 -13.74 14.32
C GLU A 195 -1.58 -15.05 14.88
N ARG A 196 -2.19 -15.89 14.03
CA ARG A 196 -2.70 -17.20 14.46
C ARG A 196 -1.58 -18.13 14.93
N ALA A 197 -0.44 -18.13 14.23
CA ALA A 197 0.73 -18.88 14.64
C ALA A 197 1.25 -18.43 16.01
N GLN A 198 1.39 -17.11 16.24
CA GLN A 198 1.80 -16.54 17.54
C GLN A 198 0.84 -16.91 18.68
N LYS A 199 -0.47 -16.90 18.41
CA LYS A 199 -1.50 -17.18 19.42
C LYS A 199 -1.81 -18.68 19.58
N GLY A 200 -1.18 -19.57 18.81
CA GLY A 200 -1.48 -21.00 18.80
C GLY A 200 -2.90 -21.33 18.31
N LEU A 201 -3.51 -20.43 17.53
CA LEU A 201 -4.88 -20.59 17.03
C LEU A 201 -4.89 -21.31 15.68
N PRO A 202 -5.91 -22.18 15.39
CA PRO A 202 -6.00 -22.88 14.12
C PRO A 202 -5.97 -21.93 12.90
N ILE A 203 -5.18 -22.26 11.88
CA ILE A 203 -5.09 -21.52 10.63
C ILE A 203 -6.06 -22.12 9.62
N SER A 204 -6.87 -21.28 8.97
CA SER A 204 -7.79 -21.70 7.89
C SER A 204 -7.23 -21.28 6.54
N VAL A 205 -7.02 -22.25 5.65
CA VAL A 205 -6.63 -22.06 4.25
C VAL A 205 -7.85 -22.31 3.39
N PHE A 206 -8.26 -21.33 2.58
CA PHE A 206 -9.34 -21.53 1.61
C PHE A 206 -8.77 -22.12 0.33
N GLY A 207 -9.28 -23.28 -0.09
CA GLY A 207 -8.74 -24.05 -1.22
C GLY A 207 -7.60 -24.99 -0.82
N ASP A 208 -6.78 -25.33 -1.81
CA ASP A 208 -5.66 -26.28 -1.70
C ASP A 208 -4.35 -25.66 -1.17
N GLY A 209 -4.31 -24.36 -1.01
CA GLY A 209 -3.11 -23.62 -0.58
C GLY A 209 -2.09 -23.37 -1.69
N GLU A 210 -2.37 -23.79 -2.94
CA GLU A 210 -1.49 -23.58 -4.10
C GLU A 210 -1.73 -22.22 -4.79
N GLN A 211 -2.69 -21.41 -4.32
CA GLN A 211 -2.81 -20.03 -4.78
C GLN A 211 -1.58 -19.23 -4.38
N THR A 212 -1.08 -18.43 -5.32
CA THR A 212 0.17 -17.71 -5.14
C THR A 212 -0.02 -16.21 -4.97
N ARG A 213 0.89 -15.58 -4.21
CA ARG A 213 0.98 -14.13 -4.03
C ARG A 213 2.43 -13.69 -4.16
N ASP A 214 2.62 -12.48 -4.64
CA ASP A 214 3.92 -11.81 -4.69
C ASP A 214 4.02 -10.91 -3.45
N PHE A 215 4.79 -11.33 -2.46
CA PHE A 215 4.94 -10.64 -1.19
C PHE A 215 6.13 -9.68 -1.24
N PHE A 216 5.91 -8.44 -0.81
CA PHE A 216 6.91 -7.38 -0.82
C PHE A 216 7.04 -6.76 0.58
N TYR A 217 8.25 -6.77 1.13
CA TYR A 217 8.47 -6.28 2.50
C TYR A 217 8.35 -4.76 2.58
N VAL A 218 7.73 -4.25 3.66
CA VAL A 218 7.40 -2.82 3.79
C VAL A 218 8.62 -1.92 3.82
N ALA A 219 9.75 -2.34 4.41
CA ALA A 219 10.96 -1.52 4.44
C ALA A 219 11.58 -1.35 3.05
N ASP A 220 11.49 -2.38 2.18
CA ASP A 220 11.94 -2.30 0.80
C ASP A 220 11.07 -1.32 0.00
N LEU A 221 9.73 -1.34 0.23
CA LEU A 221 8.81 -0.35 -0.32
C LEU A 221 9.16 1.07 0.15
N VAL A 222 9.39 1.26 1.45
CA VAL A 222 9.75 2.57 2.03
C VAL A 222 10.99 3.14 1.34
N SER A 223 12.01 2.31 1.09
CA SER A 223 13.20 2.74 0.35
C SER A 223 12.89 3.25 -1.05
N ILE A 224 11.95 2.60 -1.76
CA ILE A 224 11.50 3.03 -3.09
C ILE A 224 10.72 4.35 -3.01
N LEU A 225 9.80 4.48 -2.04
CA LEU A 225 9.01 5.70 -1.86
C LEU A 225 9.91 6.90 -1.52
N GLN A 226 10.95 6.71 -0.70
CA GLN A 226 11.93 7.75 -0.41
C GLN A 226 12.67 8.21 -1.68
N GLN A 227 13.14 7.28 -2.51
CA GLN A 227 13.75 7.61 -3.80
C GLN A 227 12.79 8.38 -4.71
N ALA A 228 11.53 7.97 -4.77
CA ALA A 228 10.51 8.60 -5.62
C ALA A 228 10.17 10.05 -5.20
N LEU A 229 10.39 10.41 -3.93
CA LEU A 229 10.26 11.79 -3.47
C LEU A 229 11.33 12.71 -4.08
N ASP A 230 12.52 12.20 -4.36
CA ASP A 230 13.70 12.99 -4.70
C ASP A 230 14.23 12.78 -6.13
N VAL A 231 13.64 11.84 -6.93
CA VAL A 231 14.01 11.71 -8.35
C VAL A 231 13.77 13.03 -9.10
N PRO A 232 14.70 13.45 -9.98
CA PRO A 232 14.57 14.72 -10.71
C PRO A 232 13.34 14.79 -11.60
N VAL A 233 12.98 13.65 -12.21
CA VAL A 233 11.86 13.53 -13.14
C VAL A 233 11.04 12.30 -12.77
N VAL A 234 9.72 12.47 -12.68
CA VAL A 234 8.77 11.34 -12.54
C VAL A 234 8.25 10.96 -13.93
N GLU A 235 8.61 9.78 -14.38
CA GLU A 235 8.15 9.26 -15.64
C GLU A 235 6.64 8.95 -15.66
N GLU A 236 6.00 9.09 -16.81
CA GLU A 236 4.58 8.78 -17.00
C GLU A 236 4.31 7.28 -16.81
N GLY A 237 3.12 6.98 -16.29
CA GLY A 237 2.60 5.63 -16.10
C GLY A 237 2.96 5.00 -14.76
N ALA A 238 2.13 4.05 -14.36
CA ALA A 238 2.30 3.30 -13.13
C ALA A 238 3.48 2.32 -13.17
N VAL A 239 3.93 1.89 -11.99
CA VAL A 239 4.88 0.78 -11.82
C VAL A 239 4.32 -0.28 -10.88
N ASN A 240 4.56 -1.54 -11.19
CA ASN A 240 4.22 -2.66 -10.33
C ASN A 240 5.25 -2.80 -9.20
N VAL A 241 4.77 -2.88 -7.96
CA VAL A 241 5.61 -3.11 -6.79
C VAL A 241 5.42 -4.53 -6.29
N GLY A 242 6.32 -5.39 -6.69
CA GLY A 242 6.43 -6.80 -6.36
C GLY A 242 7.84 -7.30 -6.66
N LEU A 243 8.14 -8.53 -6.26
CA LEU A 243 9.46 -9.14 -6.43
C LEU A 243 9.58 -9.95 -7.74
N ASN A 244 8.51 -10.08 -8.52
CA ASN A 244 8.42 -11.06 -9.61
C ASN A 244 8.64 -12.50 -9.07
N HIS A 245 8.16 -12.75 -7.87
CA HIS A 245 8.30 -14.03 -7.18
C HIS A 245 6.96 -14.49 -6.59
N ALA A 246 6.44 -15.58 -7.15
CA ALA A 246 5.16 -16.15 -6.73
C ALA A 246 5.37 -17.15 -5.58
N THR A 247 4.86 -16.85 -4.40
CA THR A 247 4.90 -17.72 -3.21
C THR A 247 3.51 -18.31 -2.97
N SER A 248 3.39 -19.65 -2.87
CA SER A 248 2.12 -20.29 -2.50
C SER A 248 1.79 -20.12 -1.02
N LEU A 249 0.51 -20.25 -0.64
CA LEU A 249 0.14 -20.20 0.77
C LEU A 249 0.72 -21.37 1.55
N ASN A 250 0.91 -22.52 0.92
CA ASN A 250 1.57 -23.67 1.54
C ASN A 250 3.06 -23.36 1.84
N GLN A 251 3.76 -22.70 0.90
CA GLN A 251 5.14 -22.27 1.14
C GLN A 251 5.20 -21.20 2.24
N LEU A 252 4.28 -20.23 2.22
CA LEU A 252 4.20 -19.21 3.28
C LEU A 252 4.00 -19.84 4.67
N LEU A 253 3.13 -20.84 4.78
CA LEU A 253 2.92 -21.58 6.03
C LEU A 253 4.20 -22.30 6.47
N ALA A 254 4.91 -22.94 5.56
CA ALA A 254 6.19 -23.59 5.88
C ALA A 254 7.21 -22.59 6.43
N ASP A 255 7.30 -21.39 5.83
CA ASP A 255 8.20 -20.34 6.27
C ASP A 255 7.79 -19.75 7.62
N ILE A 256 6.48 -19.53 7.87
CA ILE A 256 5.97 -19.12 9.19
C ILE A 256 6.31 -20.17 10.24
N GLY A 257 6.07 -21.46 9.96
CA GLY A 257 6.39 -22.55 10.88
C GLY A 257 7.88 -22.63 11.21
N ALA A 258 8.74 -22.40 10.24
CA ALA A 258 10.19 -22.38 10.45
C ALA A 258 10.64 -21.23 11.38
N VAL A 259 9.99 -20.07 11.29
CA VAL A 259 10.34 -18.89 12.09
C VAL A 259 9.69 -18.90 13.48
N SER A 260 8.44 -19.40 13.57
CA SER A 260 7.69 -19.44 14.85
C SER A 260 7.97 -20.69 15.72
N GLY A 261 8.79 -21.63 15.23
CA GLY A 261 9.09 -22.86 15.95
C GLY A 261 8.00 -23.92 15.82
N GLY A 262 7.09 -23.79 14.86
CA GLY A 262 6.03 -24.74 14.54
C GLY A 262 4.74 -24.03 14.12
N LEU A 263 3.79 -24.79 13.58
CA LEU A 263 2.48 -24.29 13.21
C LEU A 263 1.38 -24.87 14.09
N PRO A 264 0.36 -24.10 14.43
CA PRO A 264 -0.88 -24.65 14.98
C PRO A 264 -1.61 -25.48 13.90
N PRO A 265 -2.68 -26.21 14.27
CA PRO A 265 -3.45 -26.99 13.30
C PRO A 265 -3.88 -26.15 12.10
N VAL A 266 -3.59 -26.62 10.89
CA VAL A 266 -4.01 -26.03 9.61
C VAL A 266 -5.23 -26.78 9.09
N LYS A 267 -6.29 -26.04 8.71
CA LYS A 267 -7.52 -26.57 8.15
C LYS A 267 -7.74 -26.02 6.76
N HIS A 268 -7.94 -26.90 5.78
CA HIS A 268 -8.37 -26.52 4.44
C HIS A 268 -9.91 -26.40 4.39
N LEU A 269 -10.39 -25.29 3.88
CA LEU A 269 -11.81 -24.99 3.69
C LEU A 269 -12.10 -24.89 2.18
N PRO A 270 -13.37 -24.98 1.75
CA PRO A 270 -13.74 -24.76 0.35
C PRO A 270 -13.16 -23.44 -0.19
N ALA A 271 -12.71 -23.45 -1.44
CA ALA A 271 -12.19 -22.25 -2.10
C ALA A 271 -13.25 -21.13 -2.13
N ARG A 272 -12.80 -19.89 -1.97
CA ARG A 272 -13.70 -18.72 -2.07
C ARG A 272 -14.01 -18.44 -3.54
N LEU A 273 -15.29 -18.18 -3.83
CA LEU A 273 -15.69 -17.77 -5.16
C LEU A 273 -15.07 -16.41 -5.51
N GLY A 274 -14.42 -16.32 -6.67
CA GLY A 274 -13.80 -15.06 -7.13
C GLY A 274 -12.41 -14.77 -6.56
N ASP A 275 -11.81 -15.68 -5.77
CA ASP A 275 -10.43 -15.51 -5.33
C ASP A 275 -9.45 -15.64 -6.50
N ILE A 276 -8.53 -14.69 -6.62
CA ILE A 276 -7.48 -14.70 -7.65
C ILE A 276 -6.50 -15.84 -7.31
N ARG A 277 -6.35 -16.80 -8.23
CA ARG A 277 -5.49 -17.96 -7.99
C ARG A 277 -4.01 -17.59 -8.02
N HIS A 278 -3.59 -16.77 -8.98
CA HIS A 278 -2.21 -16.38 -9.15
C HIS A 278 -2.08 -14.86 -9.23
N SER A 279 -1.18 -14.29 -8.42
CA SER A 279 -0.88 -12.85 -8.41
C SER A 279 0.63 -12.68 -8.30
N CYS A 280 1.26 -12.24 -9.39
CA CYS A 280 2.69 -12.02 -9.49
C CYS A 280 2.96 -10.79 -10.36
N ALA A 281 3.89 -9.94 -9.95
CA ALA A 281 4.29 -8.74 -10.68
C ALA A 281 5.40 -9.05 -11.68
N ASN A 282 5.30 -8.56 -12.89
CA ASN A 282 6.50 -8.21 -13.64
C ASN A 282 6.95 -6.84 -13.15
N ASN A 283 8.13 -6.77 -12.54
CA ASN A 283 8.66 -5.55 -11.92
C ASN A 283 9.77 -4.88 -12.74
N ALA A 284 9.90 -5.20 -14.01
CA ALA A 284 10.97 -4.66 -14.87
C ALA A 284 10.95 -3.13 -14.91
N ARG A 285 9.76 -2.52 -15.00
CA ARG A 285 9.60 -1.05 -15.01
C ARG A 285 10.01 -0.42 -13.67
N LEU A 286 9.72 -1.07 -12.54
CA LEU A 286 10.18 -0.64 -11.22
C LEU A 286 11.71 -0.58 -11.15
N LEU A 287 12.37 -1.66 -11.60
CA LEU A 287 13.84 -1.78 -11.60
C LEU A 287 14.55 -0.81 -12.56
N GLN A 288 13.86 -0.38 -13.62
CA GLN A 288 14.36 0.66 -14.53
C GLN A 288 14.32 2.06 -13.89
N ARG A 289 13.29 2.34 -13.08
CA ARG A 289 13.04 3.69 -12.53
C ARG A 289 13.64 3.90 -11.15
N TYR A 290 13.75 2.85 -10.36
CA TYR A 290 14.19 2.93 -8.95
C TYR A 290 15.24 1.87 -8.65
N ARG A 291 16.20 2.26 -7.80
CA ARG A 291 17.20 1.34 -7.30
C ARG A 291 16.61 0.49 -6.19
N MET A 292 16.35 -0.78 -6.46
CA MET A 292 15.93 -1.70 -5.41
C MET A 292 17.09 -2.03 -4.46
N PRO A 293 16.90 -1.93 -3.13
CA PRO A 293 17.80 -2.58 -2.19
C PRO A 293 17.77 -4.11 -2.42
N PRO A 294 18.75 -4.87 -1.90
CA PRO A 294 18.60 -6.32 -1.80
C PRO A 294 17.27 -6.64 -1.14
N ALA A 295 16.44 -7.45 -1.82
CA ALA A 295 15.11 -7.77 -1.31
C ALA A 295 15.21 -8.50 0.04
N THR A 296 14.39 -8.09 1.00
CA THR A 296 14.31 -8.77 2.30
C THR A 296 13.80 -10.20 2.10
N GLU A 297 14.58 -11.17 2.55
CA GLU A 297 14.21 -12.58 2.50
C GLU A 297 12.91 -12.84 3.29
N MET A 298 12.02 -13.72 2.78
CA MET A 298 10.71 -13.98 3.38
C MET A 298 10.83 -14.30 4.89
N ARG A 299 11.72 -15.21 5.27
CA ARG A 299 11.88 -15.61 6.68
C ARG A 299 12.41 -14.48 7.56
N GLU A 300 13.25 -13.62 7.03
CA GLU A 300 13.73 -12.43 7.75
C GLU A 300 12.58 -11.44 7.98
N GLY A 301 11.80 -11.14 6.94
CA GLY A 301 10.62 -10.27 7.05
C GLY A 301 9.58 -10.83 8.01
N LEU A 302 9.33 -12.15 8.00
CA LEU A 302 8.45 -12.83 8.94
C LEU A 302 8.97 -12.75 10.38
N ALA A 303 10.27 -12.96 10.61
CA ALA A 303 10.87 -12.85 11.94
C ALA A 303 10.67 -11.45 12.52
N ARG A 304 10.88 -10.41 11.72
CA ARG A 304 10.64 -9.01 12.11
C ARG A 304 9.15 -8.73 12.41
N LEU A 305 8.25 -9.30 11.61
CA LEU A 305 6.79 -9.17 11.83
C LEU A 305 6.35 -9.88 13.11
N LEU A 306 6.93 -11.04 13.43
CA LEU A 306 6.60 -11.81 14.64
C LEU A 306 7.19 -11.19 15.92
N SER A 307 8.19 -10.33 15.82
CA SER A 307 8.84 -9.65 16.96
C SER A 307 8.32 -8.22 17.21
N SER A 308 7.36 -7.74 16.40
CA SER A 308 6.84 -6.35 16.46
C SER A 308 5.61 -6.16 17.36
#